data_1f06ce54ab2f98c9a1665abd2342391e
#
_entry.id   1f06ce54ab2f98c9a1665abd2342391e
#
_cell.length_a   1.000
_cell.length_b   1.000
_cell.length_c   1.000
_cell.angle_alpha   90.00
_cell.angle_beta   90.00
_cell.angle_gamma   90.00
#
_symmetry.space_group_name_H-M   'P 1'
#
loop_
_entity.id
_entity.type
_entity.pdbx_description
1 polymer ?
#
loop_
_entity_poly.entity_id
_entity_poly.type
_entity_poly.pdbx_seq_one_letter_code
_entity_poly.pdbx_strand_id
1 'polypeptide(L)'
;MIYRTLAGEKVSQLGFGAMRLPQIGGQIDEKESIRMIHHAIDSGINYVDTAWVYHNGTSEDLVAKAFKGGYREKSFIATKSPVWLIQKDEDFEYYLDKQLENLQVDCIDFYLLHALNSGTWATCKKHNAIDFCEKMVKKGKIKHFGFSFHDAHPVFIDIVDAYNWEFCQIQYNYLDRKEQAGLDGLNYARSKNIDIIIMEPLRGGNLVEPLPETVKELWKSAGKQRSAVEWALGWIFSHKDIGVVLSGMSTMEQLVENLAIAGSNGPDCFTSEELALIDKTEELYRQNTRIGCTQCAYCMPCPSGVDIPRNFKVWNELYMFGKSETARGAWQWIDAPVRADKCTRCGVCVSHCPQQIAIPDELEMMVKDFAG
;
A
#
# COMPACT_ATOMS: atom_id res chain seq x y z
N MET A 1 16.09 4.42 -16.39
CA MET A 1 14.91 4.79 -15.57
C MET A 1 13.97 5.67 -16.38
N ILE A 2 12.68 5.39 -16.34
CA ILE A 2 11.63 6.24 -16.92
C ILE A 2 11.17 7.23 -15.85
N TYR A 3 10.95 8.49 -16.25
CA TYR A 3 10.50 9.57 -15.36
C TYR A 3 9.07 10.00 -15.72
N ARG A 4 8.32 10.42 -14.70
CA ARG A 4 6.94 10.91 -14.77
C ARG A 4 6.80 12.24 -14.01
N THR A 5 5.61 12.79 -13.98
CA THR A 5 5.31 14.01 -13.22
C THR A 5 4.49 13.65 -11.97
N LEU A 6 4.83 14.28 -10.84
CA LEU A 6 4.09 14.22 -9.58
C LEU A 6 4.12 15.61 -8.93
N ALA A 7 2.98 16.24 -8.75
CA ALA A 7 2.85 17.60 -8.21
C ALA A 7 3.81 18.61 -8.91
N GLY A 8 3.95 18.49 -10.25
CA GLY A 8 4.85 19.33 -11.05
C GLY A 8 6.32 18.92 -11.07
N GLU A 9 6.75 17.98 -10.21
CA GLU A 9 8.12 17.51 -10.13
C GLU A 9 8.38 16.34 -11.08
N LYS A 10 9.62 16.25 -11.60
CA LYS A 10 10.08 15.11 -12.40
C LYS A 10 10.57 13.98 -11.50
N VAL A 11 9.76 12.94 -11.35
CA VAL A 11 10.03 11.79 -10.46
C VAL A 11 10.27 10.51 -11.25
N SER A 12 11.08 9.60 -10.70
CA SER A 12 11.22 8.24 -11.24
C SER A 12 9.91 7.47 -11.08
N GLN A 13 9.48 6.72 -12.11
CA GLN A 13 8.23 5.93 -12.01
C GLN A 13 8.30 4.83 -10.95
N LEU A 14 9.51 4.37 -10.56
CA LEU A 14 9.74 3.50 -9.41
C LEU A 14 10.26 4.36 -8.26
N GLY A 15 9.59 4.29 -7.10
CA GLY A 15 10.02 4.87 -5.84
C GLY A 15 10.57 3.81 -4.90
N PHE A 16 11.57 4.17 -4.08
CA PHE A 16 12.13 3.31 -3.06
C PHE A 16 11.32 3.42 -1.76
N GLY A 17 10.58 2.36 -1.39
CA GLY A 17 9.81 2.29 -0.16
C GLY A 17 10.64 1.75 1.01
N ALA A 18 10.89 2.57 2.03
CA ALA A 18 11.70 2.21 3.20
C ALA A 18 10.93 1.42 4.30
N MET A 19 9.76 0.88 3.98
CA MET A 19 8.98 0.05 4.92
C MET A 19 9.54 -1.37 5.09
N ARG A 20 10.28 -1.87 4.08
CA ARG A 20 10.76 -3.26 4.02
C ARG A 20 12.27 -3.33 3.88
N LEU A 21 12.99 -2.44 4.57
CA LEU A 21 14.45 -2.47 4.60
C LEU A 21 14.97 -3.81 5.13
N PRO A 22 16.13 -4.30 4.67
CA PRO A 22 16.75 -5.52 5.19
C PRO A 22 16.96 -5.45 6.70
N GLN A 23 16.81 -6.58 7.38
CA GLN A 23 16.89 -6.67 8.84
C GLN A 23 17.79 -7.82 9.27
N ILE A 24 18.50 -7.61 10.39
CA ILE A 24 19.24 -8.62 11.13
C ILE A 24 18.75 -8.60 12.57
N GLY A 25 18.26 -9.75 13.05
CA GLY A 25 17.76 -9.85 14.43
C GLY A 25 16.57 -8.92 14.75
N GLY A 26 15.73 -8.59 13.74
CA GLY A 26 14.57 -7.71 13.90
C GLY A 26 14.89 -6.21 13.89
N GLN A 27 16.15 -5.83 13.68
CA GLN A 27 16.59 -4.44 13.49
C GLN A 27 17.04 -4.20 12.06
N ILE A 28 16.98 -2.95 11.59
CA ILE A 28 17.46 -2.60 10.25
C ILE A 28 18.94 -2.96 10.11
N ASP A 29 19.30 -3.68 9.05
CA ASP A 29 20.67 -3.75 8.58
C ASP A 29 21.04 -2.41 7.94
N GLU A 30 21.60 -1.52 8.75
CA GLU A 30 21.94 -0.16 8.34
C GLU A 30 22.90 -0.13 7.15
N LYS A 31 23.93 -0.97 7.18
CA LYS A 31 24.96 -0.99 6.12
C LYS A 31 24.36 -1.42 4.78
N GLU A 32 23.59 -2.50 4.77
CA GLU A 32 22.97 -3.00 3.56
C GLU A 32 21.86 -2.05 3.07
N SER A 33 21.05 -1.51 3.97
CA SER A 33 20.00 -0.55 3.63
C SER A 33 20.56 0.71 2.97
N ILE A 34 21.61 1.28 3.51
CA ILE A 34 22.29 2.45 2.91
C ILE A 34 22.86 2.08 1.53
N ARG A 35 23.53 0.91 1.41
CA ARG A 35 24.05 0.44 0.12
C ARG A 35 22.95 0.30 -0.94
N MET A 36 21.79 -0.22 -0.56
CA MET A 36 20.64 -0.36 -1.45
C MET A 36 20.06 0.98 -1.86
N ILE A 37 19.87 1.92 -0.93
CA ILE A 37 19.36 3.27 -1.22
C ILE A 37 20.33 4.00 -2.16
N HIS A 38 21.64 3.95 -1.91
CA HIS A 38 22.65 4.54 -2.80
C HIS A 38 22.59 3.93 -4.20
N HIS A 39 22.53 2.60 -4.30
CA HIS A 39 22.43 1.91 -5.59
C HIS A 39 21.14 2.31 -6.34
N ALA A 40 20.02 2.44 -5.63
CA ALA A 40 18.74 2.88 -6.18
C ALA A 40 18.85 4.29 -6.78
N ILE A 41 19.42 5.24 -6.03
CA ILE A 41 19.57 6.63 -6.46
C ILE A 41 20.57 6.74 -7.62
N ASP A 42 21.70 6.08 -7.55
CA ASP A 42 22.70 6.09 -8.63
C ASP A 42 22.17 5.41 -9.92
N SER A 43 21.17 4.52 -9.79
CA SER A 43 20.45 3.91 -10.91
C SER A 43 19.25 4.73 -11.40
N GLY A 44 19.02 5.92 -10.83
CA GLY A 44 18.06 6.90 -11.30
C GLY A 44 16.72 6.93 -10.55
N ILE A 45 16.55 6.20 -9.43
CA ILE A 45 15.45 6.46 -8.49
C ILE A 45 15.71 7.80 -7.82
N ASN A 46 14.69 8.68 -7.83
CA ASN A 46 14.77 9.96 -7.14
C ASN A 46 13.59 10.22 -6.19
N TYR A 47 12.85 9.19 -5.80
CA TYR A 47 11.75 9.26 -4.84
C TYR A 47 11.95 8.21 -3.77
N VAL A 48 12.17 8.63 -2.52
CA VAL A 48 12.38 7.75 -1.35
C VAL A 48 11.24 8.00 -0.36
N ASP A 49 10.46 6.95 -0.07
CA ASP A 49 9.29 6.99 0.79
C ASP A 49 9.57 6.34 2.14
N THR A 50 9.32 7.06 3.23
CA THR A 50 9.39 6.56 4.60
C THR A 50 8.12 6.96 5.37
N ALA A 51 8.06 6.67 6.68
CA ALA A 51 7.02 7.12 7.58
C ALA A 51 7.49 7.03 9.05
N TRP A 52 6.84 7.83 9.91
CA TRP A 52 7.07 7.88 11.35
C TRP A 52 7.16 6.51 12.04
N VAL A 53 6.27 5.57 11.67
CA VAL A 53 6.17 4.27 12.33
C VAL A 53 7.01 3.16 11.71
N TYR A 54 7.64 3.38 10.57
CA TYR A 54 8.38 2.31 9.88
C TYR A 54 9.58 1.88 10.71
N HIS A 55 9.76 0.56 10.82
CA HIS A 55 10.83 -0.06 11.63
C HIS A 55 10.85 0.46 13.07
N ASN A 56 9.68 0.53 13.70
CA ASN A 56 9.54 1.04 15.08
C ASN A 56 10.08 2.47 15.27
N GLY A 57 9.93 3.32 14.23
CA GLY A 57 10.33 4.72 14.27
C GLY A 57 11.79 4.99 13.89
N THR A 58 12.55 3.99 13.40
CA THR A 58 13.98 4.17 13.06
C THR A 58 14.24 4.39 11.58
N SER A 59 13.19 4.29 10.72
CA SER A 59 13.36 4.40 9.27
C SER A 59 13.75 5.80 8.80
N GLU A 60 13.22 6.85 9.42
CA GLU A 60 13.56 8.25 9.07
C GLU A 60 15.03 8.55 9.34
N ASP A 61 15.56 8.13 10.51
CA ASP A 61 17.00 8.28 10.84
C ASP A 61 17.90 7.53 9.85
N LEU A 62 17.48 6.35 9.41
CA LEU A 62 18.24 5.61 8.40
C LEU A 62 18.26 6.33 7.06
N VAL A 63 17.12 6.84 6.60
CA VAL A 63 17.02 7.62 5.34
C VAL A 63 17.93 8.86 5.44
N ALA A 64 17.94 9.56 6.57
CA ALA A 64 18.84 10.68 6.81
C ALA A 64 20.32 10.30 6.66
N LYS A 65 20.72 9.13 7.20
CA LYS A 65 22.09 8.62 7.04
C LYS A 65 22.41 8.29 5.58
N ALA A 66 21.47 7.67 4.86
CA ALA A 66 21.64 7.33 3.45
C ALA A 66 21.70 8.57 2.55
N PHE A 67 21.15 9.71 2.98
CA PHE A 67 21.14 10.94 2.20
C PHE A 67 22.39 11.82 2.38
N LYS A 68 23.31 11.40 3.22
CA LYS A 68 24.62 12.06 3.33
C LYS A 68 25.47 11.89 2.07
N GLY A 69 26.46 12.77 1.89
CA GLY A 69 27.41 12.66 0.77
C GLY A 69 26.83 13.03 -0.59
N GLY A 70 25.83 13.93 -0.64
CA GLY A 70 25.28 14.45 -1.90
C GLY A 70 24.11 13.64 -2.46
N TYR A 71 23.55 12.71 -1.69
CA TYR A 71 22.37 11.93 -2.13
C TYR A 71 21.05 12.67 -1.90
N ARG A 72 21.01 13.59 -0.91
CA ARG A 72 19.81 14.42 -0.67
C ARG A 72 19.45 15.28 -1.88
N GLU A 73 20.43 15.86 -2.52
CA GLU A 73 20.24 16.75 -3.68
C GLU A 73 19.81 16.02 -4.96
N LYS A 74 19.96 14.68 -4.95
CA LYS A 74 19.55 13.82 -6.06
C LYS A 74 18.16 13.24 -5.90
N SER A 75 17.53 13.41 -4.72
CA SER A 75 16.33 12.66 -4.36
C SER A 75 15.32 13.48 -3.58
N PHE A 76 14.05 13.22 -3.84
CA PHE A 76 12.93 13.70 -3.05
C PHE A 76 12.71 12.77 -1.83
N ILE A 77 12.40 13.38 -0.69
CA ILE A 77 11.97 12.70 0.53
C ILE A 77 10.45 12.77 0.62
N ALA A 78 9.82 11.61 0.83
CA ALA A 78 8.43 11.51 1.25
C ALA A 78 8.35 10.89 2.65
N THR A 79 7.61 11.55 3.57
CA THR A 79 7.23 10.96 4.85
C THR A 79 5.80 11.34 5.22
N LYS A 80 5.28 10.80 6.34
CA LYS A 80 3.84 10.81 6.61
C LYS A 80 3.55 11.17 8.05
N SER A 81 2.61 12.11 8.27
CA SER A 81 2.08 12.48 9.57
C SER A 81 1.34 11.31 10.24
N PRO A 82 1.66 10.92 11.47
CA PRO A 82 0.97 9.85 12.18
C PRO A 82 -0.39 10.32 12.72
N VAL A 83 -1.39 10.49 11.85
CA VAL A 83 -2.71 11.10 12.17
C VAL A 83 -3.40 10.45 13.36
N TRP A 84 -3.25 9.13 13.57
CA TRP A 84 -3.85 8.42 14.71
C TRP A 84 -3.25 8.79 16.09
N LEU A 85 -2.12 9.50 16.11
CA LEU A 85 -1.48 10.00 17.35
C LEU A 85 -1.88 11.45 17.68
N ILE A 86 -2.62 12.12 16.79
CA ILE A 86 -3.03 13.51 16.96
C ILE A 86 -4.20 13.59 17.96
N GLN A 87 -4.01 14.33 19.03
CA GLN A 87 -5.01 14.58 20.08
C GLN A 87 -5.42 16.05 20.16
N LYS A 88 -4.56 16.95 19.71
CA LYS A 88 -4.75 18.41 19.65
C LYS A 88 -4.05 19.01 18.45
N ASP A 89 -4.40 20.22 18.07
CA ASP A 89 -3.90 20.87 16.84
C ASP A 89 -2.37 21.00 16.81
N GLU A 90 -1.75 21.29 17.97
CA GLU A 90 -0.30 21.45 18.07
C GLU A 90 0.49 20.17 17.83
N ASP A 91 -0.14 18.99 17.95
CA ASP A 91 0.52 17.72 17.74
C ASP A 91 0.99 17.55 16.28
N PHE A 92 0.29 18.15 15.31
CA PHE A 92 0.74 18.13 13.92
C PHE A 92 2.10 18.81 13.74
N GLU A 93 2.31 20.01 14.35
CA GLU A 93 3.58 20.74 14.26
C GLU A 93 4.66 19.99 15.06
N TYR A 94 4.32 19.41 16.20
CA TYR A 94 5.25 18.58 16.99
C TYR A 94 5.79 17.38 16.20
N TYR A 95 4.92 16.60 15.55
CA TYR A 95 5.38 15.44 14.76
C TYR A 95 6.15 15.87 13.52
N LEU A 96 5.73 16.92 12.83
CA LEU A 96 6.48 17.44 11.68
C LEU A 96 7.89 17.89 12.08
N ASP A 97 8.02 18.62 13.19
CA ASP A 97 9.33 19.10 13.67
C ASP A 97 10.23 17.91 14.05
N LYS A 98 9.68 16.88 14.67
CA LYS A 98 10.42 15.64 14.95
C LYS A 98 10.83 14.89 13.67
N GLN A 99 9.99 14.85 12.65
CA GLN A 99 10.31 14.23 11.37
C GLN A 99 11.41 15.00 10.62
N LEU A 100 11.39 16.33 10.65
CA LEU A 100 12.45 17.17 10.11
C LEU A 100 13.78 16.91 10.85
N GLU A 101 13.74 16.79 12.18
CA GLU A 101 14.90 16.44 13.02
C GLU A 101 15.44 15.04 12.67
N ASN A 102 14.60 14.01 12.63
CA ASN A 102 14.98 12.64 12.30
C ASN A 102 15.61 12.56 10.90
N LEU A 103 14.98 13.21 9.91
CA LEU A 103 15.43 13.23 8.52
C LEU A 103 16.65 14.16 8.30
N GLN A 104 17.00 15.00 9.27
CA GLN A 104 18.08 16.01 9.19
C GLN A 104 17.93 16.95 8.00
N VAL A 105 16.71 17.45 7.76
CA VAL A 105 16.37 18.39 6.67
C VAL A 105 15.54 19.55 7.16
N ASP A 106 15.61 20.67 6.45
CA ASP A 106 14.79 21.86 6.73
C ASP A 106 13.43 21.80 6.04
N CYS A 107 13.29 20.98 4.99
CA CYS A 107 12.08 20.84 4.20
C CYS A 107 11.88 19.38 3.76
N ILE A 108 10.64 18.88 3.91
CA ILE A 108 10.17 17.61 3.37
C ILE A 108 9.54 17.87 2.00
N ASP A 109 9.97 17.14 0.97
CA ASP A 109 9.47 17.36 -0.40
C ASP A 109 8.02 16.92 -0.57
N PHE A 110 7.65 15.73 -0.07
CA PHE A 110 6.30 15.18 -0.15
C PHE A 110 5.81 14.75 1.24
N TYR A 111 4.82 15.43 1.77
CA TYR A 111 4.27 15.15 3.09
C TYR A 111 2.85 14.60 2.98
N LEU A 112 2.57 13.46 3.62
CA LEU A 112 1.27 12.81 3.52
C LEU A 112 0.56 12.79 4.88
N LEU A 113 -0.74 13.03 4.89
CA LEU A 113 -1.60 12.61 6.00
C LEU A 113 -1.71 11.08 5.93
N HIS A 114 -1.18 10.37 6.95
CA HIS A 114 -0.92 8.93 6.87
C HIS A 114 -2.17 8.08 7.09
N ALA A 115 -2.39 7.11 6.19
CA ALA A 115 -3.39 6.04 6.32
C ALA A 115 -4.79 6.58 6.61
N LEU A 116 -5.26 7.54 5.80
CA LEU A 116 -6.58 8.10 5.98
C LEU A 116 -7.66 7.02 5.80
N ASN A 117 -8.55 7.01 6.76
CA ASN A 117 -9.78 6.25 6.82
C ASN A 117 -10.85 7.14 7.48
N SER A 118 -12.07 6.65 7.65
CA SER A 118 -13.16 7.42 8.26
C SER A 118 -12.81 8.02 9.62
N GLY A 119 -12.08 7.27 10.47
CA GLY A 119 -11.65 7.72 11.80
C GLY A 119 -10.53 8.77 11.77
N THR A 120 -9.44 8.47 11.05
CA THR A 120 -8.32 9.42 10.91
C THR A 120 -8.71 10.66 10.12
N TRP A 121 -9.62 10.54 9.14
CA TRP A 121 -10.18 11.70 8.45
C TRP A 121 -11.02 12.60 9.37
N ALA A 122 -11.81 12.01 10.27
CA ALA A 122 -12.50 12.78 11.30
C ALA A 122 -11.53 13.54 12.22
N THR A 123 -10.40 12.91 12.59
CA THR A 123 -9.31 13.56 13.35
C THR A 123 -8.69 14.71 12.54
N CYS A 124 -8.42 14.54 11.27
CA CYS A 124 -7.90 15.61 10.39
C CYS A 124 -8.83 16.81 10.34
N LYS A 125 -10.14 16.58 10.18
CA LYS A 125 -11.15 17.65 10.17
C LYS A 125 -11.26 18.35 11.51
N LYS A 126 -11.27 17.59 12.60
CA LYS A 126 -11.39 18.13 13.97
C LYS A 126 -10.20 19.02 14.34
N HIS A 127 -9.01 18.68 13.87
CA HIS A 127 -7.75 19.34 14.26
C HIS A 127 -7.11 20.14 13.09
N ASN A 128 -7.92 20.56 12.12
CA ASN A 128 -7.54 21.50 11.04
C ASN A 128 -6.24 21.08 10.29
N ALA A 129 -6.10 19.79 9.94
CA ALA A 129 -4.91 19.24 9.32
C ALA A 129 -4.54 19.91 7.98
N ILE A 130 -5.54 20.30 7.19
CA ILE A 130 -5.32 20.98 5.90
C ILE A 130 -4.72 22.37 6.12
N ASP A 131 -5.32 23.17 6.98
CA ASP A 131 -4.83 24.53 7.31
C ASP A 131 -3.41 24.46 7.89
N PHE A 132 -3.13 23.43 8.71
CA PHE A 132 -1.78 23.16 9.20
C PHE A 132 -0.81 22.90 8.03
N CYS A 133 -1.12 21.99 7.12
CA CYS A 133 -0.25 21.69 5.97
C CYS A 133 -0.01 22.93 5.10
N GLU A 134 -1.05 23.70 4.77
CA GLU A 134 -0.91 24.95 4.01
C GLU A 134 0.01 25.95 4.70
N LYS A 135 -0.12 26.09 6.05
CA LYS A 135 0.76 26.95 6.85
C LYS A 135 2.21 26.47 6.78
N MET A 136 2.46 25.16 6.80
CA MET A 136 3.81 24.60 6.75
C MET A 136 4.43 24.69 5.34
N VAL A 137 3.62 24.60 4.29
CA VAL A 137 4.07 24.97 2.92
C VAL A 137 4.49 26.43 2.85
N LYS A 138 3.69 27.35 3.36
CA LYS A 138 4.03 28.79 3.42
C LYS A 138 5.29 29.09 4.23
N LYS A 139 5.57 28.27 5.27
CA LYS A 139 6.81 28.35 6.09
C LYS A 139 8.02 27.68 5.40
N GLY A 140 7.84 26.96 4.29
CA GLY A 140 8.90 26.21 3.61
C GLY A 140 9.34 24.92 4.31
N LYS A 141 8.60 24.44 5.31
CA LYS A 141 8.87 23.14 5.98
C LYS A 141 8.36 21.94 5.19
N ILE A 142 7.36 22.13 4.33
CA ILE A 142 6.78 21.15 3.42
C ILE A 142 6.77 21.78 2.03
N LYS A 143 7.12 21.00 0.99
CA LYS A 143 7.03 21.46 -0.38
C LYS A 143 5.68 21.12 -1.01
N HIS A 144 5.29 19.84 -0.97
CA HIS A 144 4.03 19.32 -1.47
C HIS A 144 3.34 18.51 -0.38
N PHE A 145 2.01 18.57 -0.30
CA PHE A 145 1.29 17.69 0.62
C PHE A 145 0.09 17.00 -0.04
N GLY A 146 -0.19 15.80 0.46
CA GLY A 146 -1.26 14.93 0.02
C GLY A 146 -1.65 13.96 1.13
N PHE A 147 -2.16 12.79 0.77
CA PHE A 147 -2.56 11.78 1.74
C PHE A 147 -2.30 10.36 1.24
N SER A 148 -2.17 9.40 2.16
CA SER A 148 -2.28 7.97 1.87
C SER A 148 -3.61 7.44 2.42
N PHE A 149 -4.18 6.43 1.75
CA PHE A 149 -5.56 6.00 1.96
C PHE A 149 -5.69 4.49 2.19
N HIS A 150 -6.51 4.12 3.22
CA HIS A 150 -6.84 2.73 3.53
C HIS A 150 -8.27 2.62 4.09
N ASP A 151 -9.29 2.76 3.25
CA ASP A 151 -10.70 2.55 3.62
C ASP A 151 -11.55 2.20 2.39
N ALA A 152 -12.86 2.15 2.53
CA ALA A 152 -13.79 1.91 1.45
C ALA A 152 -13.90 3.11 0.49
N HIS A 153 -14.20 2.84 -0.78
CA HIS A 153 -14.31 3.84 -1.84
C HIS A 153 -15.14 5.10 -1.50
N PRO A 154 -16.30 5.04 -0.81
CA PRO A 154 -17.05 6.26 -0.47
C PRO A 154 -16.26 7.24 0.41
N VAL A 155 -15.44 6.73 1.35
CA VAL A 155 -14.58 7.57 2.20
C VAL A 155 -13.47 8.23 1.37
N PHE A 156 -12.97 7.53 0.34
CA PHE A 156 -12.00 8.12 -0.60
C PHE A 156 -12.57 9.34 -1.31
N ILE A 157 -13.82 9.23 -1.81
CA ILE A 157 -14.51 10.34 -2.48
C ILE A 157 -14.68 11.54 -1.54
N ASP A 158 -15.10 11.31 -0.28
CA ASP A 158 -15.24 12.37 0.73
C ASP A 158 -13.92 13.13 0.96
N ILE A 159 -12.80 12.41 1.00
CA ILE A 159 -11.47 13.01 1.19
C ILE A 159 -11.05 13.79 -0.06
N VAL A 160 -11.22 13.20 -1.25
CA VAL A 160 -10.85 13.83 -2.52
C VAL A 160 -11.63 15.14 -2.74
N ASP A 161 -12.91 15.18 -2.41
CA ASP A 161 -13.75 16.36 -2.60
C ASP A 161 -13.53 17.46 -1.55
N ALA A 162 -12.87 17.15 -0.45
CA ALA A 162 -12.68 18.09 0.65
C ALA A 162 -11.60 19.17 0.39
N TYR A 163 -10.68 18.91 -0.55
CA TYR A 163 -9.57 19.83 -0.82
C TYR A 163 -9.01 19.63 -2.25
N ASN A 164 -8.32 20.65 -2.76
CA ASN A 164 -7.59 20.56 -4.02
C ASN A 164 -6.22 19.90 -3.81
N TRP A 165 -6.22 18.58 -3.53
CA TRP A 165 -5.01 17.82 -3.29
C TRP A 165 -4.07 17.82 -4.48
N GLU A 166 -2.75 17.91 -4.24
CA GLU A 166 -1.75 17.80 -5.29
C GLU A 166 -1.57 16.33 -5.70
N PHE A 167 -1.59 15.40 -4.72
CA PHE A 167 -1.42 13.98 -4.96
C PHE A 167 -2.07 13.13 -3.86
N CYS A 168 -2.30 11.85 -4.18
CA CYS A 168 -2.69 10.85 -3.20
C CYS A 168 -1.93 9.53 -3.41
N GLN A 169 -1.79 8.76 -2.34
CA GLN A 169 -1.17 7.44 -2.34
C GLN A 169 -2.21 6.38 -2.04
N ILE A 170 -2.42 5.44 -2.97
CA ILE A 170 -3.44 4.39 -2.87
C ILE A 170 -2.84 3.01 -3.08
N GLN A 171 -3.45 1.99 -2.48
CA GLN A 171 -3.19 0.60 -2.82
C GLN A 171 -3.76 0.31 -4.21
N TYR A 172 -2.94 -0.26 -5.11
CA TYR A 172 -3.42 -0.70 -6.41
C TYR A 172 -2.50 -1.74 -7.04
N ASN A 173 -3.08 -2.83 -7.53
CA ASN A 173 -2.42 -3.89 -8.27
C ASN A 173 -3.47 -4.63 -9.12
N TYR A 174 -3.06 -5.56 -9.98
CA TYR A 174 -3.98 -6.22 -10.91
C TYR A 174 -5.06 -7.08 -10.21
N LEU A 175 -4.83 -7.50 -8.95
CA LEU A 175 -5.82 -8.28 -8.17
C LEU A 175 -6.78 -7.39 -7.38
N ASP A 176 -6.31 -6.21 -6.91
CA ASP A 176 -7.07 -5.32 -6.02
C ASP A 176 -7.71 -4.12 -6.78
N ARG A 177 -8.08 -4.33 -8.05
CA ARG A 177 -8.65 -3.26 -8.90
C ARG A 177 -9.99 -2.69 -8.38
N LYS A 178 -10.69 -3.42 -7.52
CA LYS A 178 -11.98 -3.03 -6.92
C LYS A 178 -11.90 -2.83 -5.40
N GLU A 179 -10.70 -2.90 -4.83
CA GLU A 179 -10.47 -2.78 -3.39
C GLU A 179 -10.11 -1.34 -3.01
N GLN A 180 -10.58 -0.89 -1.85
CA GLN A 180 -10.33 0.45 -1.31
C GLN A 180 -10.71 1.57 -2.30
N ALA A 181 -9.77 2.43 -2.73
CA ALA A 181 -9.99 3.40 -3.79
C ALA A 181 -10.26 2.70 -5.15
N GLY A 182 -9.49 1.66 -5.46
CA GLY A 182 -9.58 0.88 -6.67
C GLY A 182 -9.39 1.70 -7.95
N LEU A 183 -9.82 1.12 -9.08
CA LEU A 183 -9.77 1.80 -10.38
C LEU A 183 -10.70 3.01 -10.44
N ASP A 184 -11.89 2.90 -9.84
CA ASP A 184 -12.87 3.99 -9.85
C ASP A 184 -12.36 5.19 -9.06
N GLY A 185 -11.75 4.97 -7.90
CA GLY A 185 -11.12 6.03 -7.10
C GLY A 185 -9.90 6.63 -7.81
N LEU A 186 -9.05 5.81 -8.46
CA LEU A 186 -7.95 6.29 -9.28
C LEU A 186 -8.46 7.24 -10.38
N ASN A 187 -9.46 6.82 -11.16
CA ASN A 187 -10.04 7.63 -12.23
C ASN A 187 -10.70 8.89 -11.68
N TYR A 188 -11.37 8.80 -10.52
CA TYR A 188 -11.98 9.96 -9.88
C TYR A 188 -10.93 10.99 -9.45
N ALA A 189 -9.86 10.58 -8.77
CA ALA A 189 -8.77 11.48 -8.39
C ALA A 189 -8.13 12.13 -9.62
N ARG A 190 -7.88 11.38 -10.69
CA ARG A 190 -7.37 11.94 -11.98
C ARG A 190 -8.31 12.94 -12.59
N SER A 191 -9.64 12.74 -12.51
CA SER A 191 -10.63 13.72 -13.00
C SER A 191 -10.58 15.05 -12.24
N LYS A 192 -10.04 15.04 -11.04
CA LYS A 192 -9.79 16.23 -10.19
C LYS A 192 -8.36 16.78 -10.33
N ASN A 193 -7.55 16.26 -11.27
CA ASN A 193 -6.14 16.59 -11.46
C ASN A 193 -5.23 16.25 -10.26
N ILE A 194 -5.61 15.25 -9.47
CA ILE A 194 -4.80 14.75 -8.36
C ILE A 194 -3.85 13.68 -8.92
N ASP A 195 -2.56 13.82 -8.66
CA ASP A 195 -1.56 12.84 -9.08
C ASP A 195 -1.57 11.61 -8.18
N ILE A 196 -1.19 10.46 -8.75
CA ILE A 196 -1.34 9.15 -8.09
C ILE A 196 0.02 8.53 -7.78
N ILE A 197 0.18 8.13 -6.51
CA ILE A 197 1.24 7.23 -6.06
C ILE A 197 0.62 5.88 -5.73
N ILE A 198 1.24 4.79 -6.19
CA ILE A 198 0.79 3.44 -5.89
C ILE A 198 1.64 2.82 -4.78
N MET A 199 0.98 2.28 -3.77
CA MET A 199 1.57 1.39 -2.76
C MET A 199 1.03 -0.03 -2.92
N GLU A 200 1.73 -1.00 -2.34
CA GLU A 200 1.42 -2.45 -2.40
C GLU A 200 1.27 -3.02 -3.84
N PRO A 201 2.16 -2.64 -4.76
CA PRO A 201 2.07 -3.10 -6.15
C PRO A 201 2.19 -4.62 -6.28
N LEU A 202 2.91 -5.27 -5.36
CA LEU A 202 3.14 -6.72 -5.31
C LEU A 202 2.36 -7.40 -4.18
N ARG A 203 1.45 -6.68 -3.51
CA ARG A 203 0.64 -7.19 -2.39
C ARG A 203 1.49 -7.88 -1.32
N GLY A 204 2.54 -7.20 -0.88
CA GLY A 204 3.47 -7.73 0.11
C GLY A 204 4.34 -8.90 -0.39
N GLY A 205 4.39 -9.14 -1.69
CA GLY A 205 5.09 -10.26 -2.33
C GLY A 205 4.16 -11.41 -2.73
N ASN A 206 2.90 -11.43 -2.28
CA ASN A 206 1.94 -12.51 -2.59
C ASN A 206 1.63 -12.65 -4.10
N LEU A 207 1.87 -11.62 -4.92
CA LEU A 207 1.72 -11.69 -6.37
C LEU A 207 2.99 -12.22 -7.07
N VAL A 208 4.02 -12.56 -6.31
CA VAL A 208 5.30 -13.04 -6.84
C VAL A 208 5.56 -14.48 -6.43
N GLU A 209 5.44 -14.80 -5.13
CA GLU A 209 5.77 -16.13 -4.58
C GLU A 209 4.93 -16.37 -3.30
N PRO A 210 4.30 -17.54 -3.14
CA PRO A 210 4.16 -18.59 -4.15
C PRO A 210 3.10 -18.25 -5.20
N LEU A 211 3.37 -18.58 -6.47
CA LEU A 211 2.37 -18.47 -7.54
C LEU A 211 1.55 -19.76 -7.64
N PRO A 212 0.22 -19.67 -7.80
CA PRO A 212 -0.60 -20.82 -8.18
C PRO A 212 -0.12 -21.45 -9.48
N GLU A 213 -0.10 -22.79 -9.56
CA GLU A 213 0.35 -23.48 -10.75
C GLU A 213 -0.49 -23.14 -12.00
N THR A 214 -1.79 -22.93 -11.79
CA THR A 214 -2.71 -22.47 -12.85
C THR A 214 -2.30 -21.11 -13.44
N VAL A 215 -1.77 -20.21 -12.64
CA VAL A 215 -1.28 -18.91 -13.09
C VAL A 215 0.03 -19.08 -13.87
N LYS A 216 0.95 -19.92 -13.39
CA LYS A 216 2.19 -20.22 -14.11
C LYS A 216 1.92 -20.80 -15.49
N GLU A 217 1.00 -21.79 -15.58
CA GLU A 217 0.60 -22.39 -16.87
C GLU A 217 -0.04 -21.36 -17.80
N LEU A 218 -0.90 -20.48 -17.27
CA LEU A 218 -1.50 -19.41 -18.06
C LEU A 218 -0.42 -18.50 -18.66
N TRP A 219 0.55 -18.06 -17.86
CA TRP A 219 1.60 -17.14 -18.33
C TRP A 219 2.60 -17.77 -19.30
N LYS A 220 2.78 -19.11 -19.28
CA LYS A 220 3.57 -19.82 -20.31
C LYS A 220 2.99 -19.63 -21.72
N SER A 221 1.70 -19.36 -21.84
CA SER A 221 1.04 -19.10 -23.14
C SER A 221 1.30 -17.71 -23.71
N ALA A 222 1.89 -16.81 -22.92
CA ALA A 222 2.19 -15.45 -23.37
C ALA A 222 3.27 -15.43 -24.47
N GLY A 223 3.11 -14.56 -25.45
CA GLY A 223 4.09 -14.38 -26.52
C GLY A 223 5.45 -13.87 -26.03
N LYS A 224 5.44 -13.01 -24.98
CA LYS A 224 6.63 -12.56 -24.25
C LYS A 224 6.65 -13.21 -22.88
N GLN A 225 7.75 -13.87 -22.55
CA GLN A 225 7.94 -14.41 -21.21
C GLN A 225 8.35 -13.28 -20.25
N ARG A 226 7.62 -13.16 -19.13
CA ARG A 226 7.84 -12.16 -18.08
C ARG A 226 7.99 -12.86 -16.74
N SER A 227 8.82 -12.32 -15.83
CA SER A 227 8.80 -12.76 -14.44
C SER A 227 7.47 -12.33 -13.76
N ALA A 228 7.14 -12.95 -12.62
CA ALA A 228 5.96 -12.55 -11.85
C ALA A 228 6.03 -11.08 -11.42
N VAL A 229 7.22 -10.62 -11.08
CA VAL A 229 7.48 -9.21 -10.74
C VAL A 229 7.23 -8.31 -11.97
N GLU A 230 7.68 -8.74 -13.16
CA GLU A 230 7.47 -7.99 -14.41
C GLU A 230 6.00 -7.96 -14.81
N TRP A 231 5.24 -9.04 -14.61
CA TRP A 231 3.79 -9.04 -14.81
C TRP A 231 3.11 -8.02 -13.91
N ALA A 232 3.45 -7.96 -12.62
CA ALA A 232 2.80 -7.09 -11.66
C ALA A 232 3.23 -5.62 -11.78
N LEU A 233 4.54 -5.34 -11.73
CA LEU A 233 5.05 -3.96 -11.82
C LEU A 233 4.85 -3.38 -13.22
N GLY A 234 5.13 -4.16 -14.28
CA GLY A 234 4.96 -3.74 -15.66
C GLY A 234 3.51 -3.37 -15.96
N TRP A 235 2.55 -4.16 -15.44
CA TRP A 235 1.14 -3.82 -15.59
C TRP A 235 0.80 -2.46 -14.97
N ILE A 236 1.31 -2.14 -13.76
CA ILE A 236 1.07 -0.82 -13.16
C ILE A 236 1.79 0.27 -13.96
N PHE A 237 3.03 0.03 -14.39
CA PHE A 237 3.78 0.99 -15.21
C PHE A 237 3.12 1.26 -16.57
N SER A 238 2.29 0.35 -17.09
CA SER A 238 1.54 0.58 -18.33
C SER A 238 0.46 1.67 -18.18
N HIS A 239 0.05 2.00 -16.96
CA HIS A 239 -0.92 3.07 -16.70
C HIS A 239 -0.22 4.44 -16.75
N LYS A 240 -0.56 5.27 -17.74
CA LYS A 240 0.03 6.59 -17.94
C LYS A 240 -0.28 7.60 -16.83
N ASP A 241 -1.38 7.37 -16.10
CA ASP A 241 -1.91 8.29 -15.09
C ASP A 241 -1.31 8.09 -13.69
N ILE A 242 -0.37 7.15 -13.54
CA ILE A 242 0.33 6.87 -12.28
C ILE A 242 1.68 7.58 -12.30
N GLY A 243 1.95 8.41 -11.29
CA GLY A 243 3.20 9.15 -11.15
C GLY A 243 4.34 8.28 -10.60
N VAL A 244 4.13 7.65 -9.44
CA VAL A 244 5.14 6.82 -8.76
C VAL A 244 4.53 5.50 -8.32
N VAL A 245 5.29 4.41 -8.47
CA VAL A 245 4.99 3.09 -7.91
C VAL A 245 6.02 2.78 -6.82
N LEU A 246 5.57 2.68 -5.58
CA LEU A 246 6.44 2.37 -4.45
C LEU A 246 6.68 0.88 -4.33
N SER A 247 7.93 0.46 -4.30
CA SER A 247 8.29 -0.92 -3.97
C SER A 247 9.17 -0.98 -2.73
N GLY A 248 8.77 -1.80 -1.76
CA GLY A 248 9.60 -2.18 -0.63
C GLY A 248 10.47 -3.37 -1.04
N MET A 249 11.77 -3.17 -1.07
CA MET A 249 12.77 -4.16 -1.46
C MET A 249 13.63 -4.49 -0.26
N SER A 250 13.72 -5.78 0.09
CA SER A 250 14.46 -6.26 1.26
C SER A 250 15.82 -6.86 0.89
N THR A 251 16.11 -7.03 -0.41
CA THR A 251 17.40 -7.53 -0.90
C THR A 251 17.87 -6.74 -2.13
N MET A 252 19.18 -6.77 -2.38
CA MET A 252 19.77 -6.13 -3.55
C MET A 252 19.26 -6.76 -4.86
N GLU A 253 19.00 -8.07 -4.87
CA GLU A 253 18.49 -8.78 -6.04
C GLU A 253 17.09 -8.26 -6.43
N GLN A 254 16.20 -8.06 -5.46
CA GLN A 254 14.88 -7.46 -5.69
C GLN A 254 15.00 -6.03 -6.25
N LEU A 255 15.94 -5.24 -5.71
CA LEU A 255 16.19 -3.88 -6.19
C LEU A 255 16.68 -3.88 -7.64
N VAL A 256 17.64 -4.72 -7.99
CA VAL A 256 18.19 -4.82 -9.34
C VAL A 256 17.12 -5.29 -10.35
N GLU A 257 16.31 -6.28 -9.99
CA GLU A 257 15.20 -6.73 -10.83
C GLU A 257 14.17 -5.61 -11.06
N ASN A 258 13.73 -4.94 -9.98
CA ASN A 258 12.74 -3.85 -10.08
C ASN A 258 13.26 -2.67 -10.89
N LEU A 259 14.56 -2.33 -10.76
CA LEU A 259 15.22 -1.29 -11.58
C LEU A 259 15.22 -1.65 -13.07
N ALA A 260 15.54 -2.89 -13.41
CA ALA A 260 15.53 -3.38 -14.79
C ALA A 260 14.11 -3.30 -15.39
N ILE A 261 13.11 -3.76 -14.64
CA ILE A 261 11.70 -3.68 -15.03
C ILE A 261 11.26 -2.23 -15.21
N ALA A 262 11.56 -1.34 -14.25
CA ALA A 262 11.20 0.06 -14.34
C ALA A 262 11.97 0.84 -15.43
N GLY A 263 13.10 0.33 -15.88
CA GLY A 263 13.86 0.89 -17.00
C GLY A 263 13.32 0.52 -18.37
N SER A 264 12.62 -0.62 -18.49
CA SER A 264 12.17 -1.22 -19.74
C SER A 264 10.65 -1.22 -19.95
N ASN A 265 9.85 -1.02 -18.91
CA ASN A 265 8.39 -1.02 -18.97
C ASN A 265 7.84 0.39 -18.65
N GLY A 266 7.06 0.92 -19.54
CA GLY A 266 6.40 2.23 -19.40
C GLY A 266 4.96 2.17 -19.92
N PRO A 267 4.31 3.32 -20.16
CA PRO A 267 3.00 3.34 -20.78
C PRO A 267 2.97 2.48 -22.05
N ASP A 268 1.87 1.75 -22.23
CA ASP A 268 1.61 0.89 -23.39
C ASP A 268 2.62 -0.27 -23.57
N CYS A 269 3.32 -0.70 -22.52
CA CYS A 269 4.27 -1.82 -22.58
C CYS A 269 3.59 -3.21 -22.60
N PHE A 270 2.26 -3.29 -22.44
CA PHE A 270 1.45 -4.50 -22.53
C PHE A 270 0.58 -4.49 -23.79
N THR A 271 0.53 -5.64 -24.48
CA THR A 271 -0.42 -5.84 -25.59
C THR A 271 -1.82 -6.12 -25.07
N SER A 272 -2.83 -6.03 -25.93
CA SER A 272 -4.22 -6.39 -25.56
C SER A 272 -4.33 -7.86 -25.12
N GLU A 273 -3.56 -8.75 -25.72
CA GLU A 273 -3.50 -10.17 -25.37
C GLU A 273 -2.89 -10.37 -23.98
N GLU A 274 -1.81 -9.65 -23.66
CA GLU A 274 -1.18 -9.69 -22.33
C GLU A 274 -2.11 -9.11 -21.25
N LEU A 275 -2.84 -8.02 -21.53
CA LEU A 275 -3.86 -7.49 -20.62
C LEU A 275 -4.99 -8.50 -20.37
N ALA A 276 -5.44 -9.22 -21.40
CA ALA A 276 -6.42 -10.30 -21.26
C ALA A 276 -5.88 -11.48 -20.41
N LEU A 277 -4.57 -11.76 -20.44
CA LEU A 277 -3.96 -12.74 -19.52
C LEU A 277 -3.97 -12.24 -18.06
N ILE A 278 -3.79 -10.95 -17.82
CA ILE A 278 -3.92 -10.36 -16.48
C ILE A 278 -5.36 -10.51 -15.96
N ASP A 279 -6.37 -10.28 -16.79
CA ASP A 279 -7.78 -10.47 -16.40
C ASP A 279 -8.07 -11.91 -16.01
N LYS A 280 -7.59 -12.87 -16.81
CA LYS A 280 -7.68 -14.30 -16.48
C LYS A 280 -6.89 -14.67 -15.22
N THR A 281 -5.75 -14.04 -14.98
CA THR A 281 -4.96 -14.23 -13.75
C THR A 281 -5.76 -13.84 -12.53
N GLU A 282 -6.44 -12.68 -12.55
CA GLU A 282 -7.35 -12.28 -11.46
C GLU A 282 -8.44 -13.32 -11.22
N GLU A 283 -9.08 -13.82 -12.28
CA GLU A 283 -10.11 -14.85 -12.18
C GLU A 283 -9.58 -16.13 -11.53
N LEU A 284 -8.38 -16.59 -11.91
CA LEU A 284 -7.75 -17.80 -11.34
C LEU A 284 -7.44 -17.64 -9.85
N TYR A 285 -6.93 -16.47 -9.42
CA TYR A 285 -6.74 -16.20 -8.00
C TYR A 285 -8.07 -16.23 -7.24
N ARG A 286 -9.12 -15.60 -7.78
CA ARG A 286 -10.44 -15.54 -7.12
C ARG A 286 -11.13 -16.91 -7.07
N GLN A 287 -10.87 -17.82 -7.99
CA GLN A 287 -11.38 -19.20 -7.95
C GLN A 287 -10.82 -20.00 -6.76
N ASN A 288 -9.66 -19.64 -6.24
CA ASN A 288 -9.04 -20.28 -5.07
C ASN A 288 -9.58 -19.78 -3.73
N THR A 289 -10.64 -18.98 -3.71
CA THR A 289 -11.24 -18.53 -2.44
C THR A 289 -11.90 -19.68 -1.67
N ARG A 290 -11.75 -19.69 -0.34
CA ARG A 290 -12.28 -20.73 0.54
C ARG A 290 -13.78 -20.58 0.78
N ILE A 291 -14.28 -19.34 0.78
CA ILE A 291 -15.65 -19.05 1.16
C ILE A 291 -16.26 -17.95 0.27
N GLY A 292 -17.50 -18.13 -0.16
CA GLY A 292 -18.23 -17.22 -1.05
C GLY A 292 -18.76 -15.96 -0.37
N CYS A 293 -18.01 -15.37 0.56
CA CYS A 293 -18.38 -14.11 1.20
C CYS A 293 -18.23 -12.93 0.24
N THR A 294 -19.33 -12.19 0.00
CA THR A 294 -19.37 -11.02 -0.89
C THR A 294 -19.10 -9.70 -0.17
N GLN A 295 -18.75 -9.72 1.12
CA GLN A 295 -18.49 -8.53 1.94
C GLN A 295 -19.68 -7.57 2.09
N CYS A 296 -20.90 -8.03 1.90
CA CYS A 296 -22.12 -7.21 1.94
C CYS A 296 -22.49 -6.67 3.33
N ALA A 297 -21.85 -7.16 4.38
CA ALA A 297 -22.01 -6.77 5.79
C ALA A 297 -23.42 -6.95 6.40
N TYR A 298 -24.35 -7.67 5.76
CA TYR A 298 -25.67 -7.93 6.36
C TYR A 298 -25.62 -8.75 7.65
N CYS A 299 -24.52 -9.47 7.90
CA CYS A 299 -24.25 -10.17 9.14
C CYS A 299 -23.76 -9.25 10.28
N MET A 300 -23.62 -7.97 10.02
CA MET A 300 -23.16 -6.98 11.00
C MET A 300 -24.33 -6.11 11.52
N PRO A 301 -24.27 -5.59 12.78
CA PRO A 301 -23.21 -5.82 13.75
C PRO A 301 -23.29 -7.22 14.38
N CYS A 302 -22.14 -7.86 14.62
CA CYS A 302 -22.08 -9.12 15.37
C CYS A 302 -22.24 -8.85 16.87
N PRO A 303 -23.15 -9.56 17.61
CA PRO A 303 -23.33 -9.36 19.05
C PRO A 303 -22.06 -9.59 19.87
N SER A 304 -21.14 -10.44 19.39
CA SER A 304 -19.84 -10.71 20.02
C SER A 304 -18.71 -9.81 19.50
N GLY A 305 -19.02 -8.80 18.69
CA GLY A 305 -18.05 -7.85 18.17
C GLY A 305 -17.15 -8.36 17.03
N VAL A 306 -17.36 -9.58 16.51
CA VAL A 306 -16.53 -10.13 15.43
C VAL A 306 -16.78 -9.36 14.13
N ASP A 307 -15.72 -8.87 13.48
CA ASP A 307 -15.78 -8.34 12.12
C ASP A 307 -15.79 -9.49 11.10
N ILE A 308 -16.98 -10.07 10.90
CA ILE A 308 -17.17 -11.26 10.07
C ILE A 308 -16.65 -11.06 8.64
N PRO A 309 -16.99 -9.98 7.90
CA PRO A 309 -16.49 -9.77 6.54
C PRO A 309 -14.97 -9.69 6.48
N ARG A 310 -14.33 -8.92 7.37
CA ARG A 310 -12.88 -8.77 7.39
C ARG A 310 -12.17 -10.09 7.68
N ASN A 311 -12.69 -10.87 8.62
CA ASN A 311 -12.15 -12.20 8.93
C ASN A 311 -12.22 -13.12 7.69
N PHE A 312 -13.37 -13.20 7.02
CA PHE A 312 -13.51 -14.03 5.82
C PHE A 312 -12.67 -13.55 4.64
N LYS A 313 -12.46 -12.24 4.50
CA LYS A 313 -11.54 -11.68 3.51
C LYS A 313 -10.12 -12.24 3.73
N VAL A 314 -9.60 -12.13 4.94
CA VAL A 314 -8.26 -12.62 5.31
C VAL A 314 -8.17 -14.15 5.14
N TRP A 315 -9.24 -14.89 5.44
CA TRP A 315 -9.25 -16.33 5.22
C TRP A 315 -9.24 -16.72 3.74
N ASN A 316 -9.97 -16.00 2.89
CA ASN A 316 -9.91 -16.19 1.45
C ASN A 316 -8.50 -15.89 0.90
N GLU A 317 -7.84 -14.87 1.39
CA GLU A 317 -6.46 -14.54 1.02
C GLU A 317 -5.48 -15.68 1.36
N LEU A 318 -5.66 -16.33 2.51
CA LEU A 318 -4.86 -17.49 2.87
C LEU A 318 -4.91 -18.60 1.82
N TYR A 319 -6.09 -18.86 1.26
CA TYR A 319 -6.27 -19.88 0.21
C TYR A 319 -5.84 -19.39 -1.17
N MET A 320 -6.15 -18.15 -1.51
CA MET A 320 -5.74 -17.52 -2.77
C MET A 320 -4.23 -17.55 -2.97
N PHE A 321 -3.46 -17.39 -1.88
CA PHE A 321 -2.00 -17.34 -1.91
C PHE A 321 -1.33 -18.60 -1.35
N GLY A 322 -2.00 -19.75 -1.44
CA GLY A 322 -1.42 -21.05 -1.13
C GLY A 322 -0.91 -21.21 0.30
N LYS A 323 -1.54 -20.54 1.26
CA LYS A 323 -1.18 -20.55 2.69
C LYS A 323 0.24 -20.04 2.97
N SER A 324 0.71 -19.07 2.17
CA SER A 324 2.02 -18.43 2.35
C SER A 324 2.17 -17.79 3.74
N GLU A 325 3.40 -17.59 4.20
CA GLU A 325 3.67 -16.91 5.49
C GLU A 325 3.09 -15.49 5.52
N THR A 326 3.18 -14.76 4.40
CA THR A 326 2.61 -13.42 4.27
C THR A 326 1.08 -13.44 4.41
N ALA A 327 0.40 -14.42 3.77
CA ALA A 327 -1.04 -14.59 3.90
C ALA A 327 -1.44 -15.01 5.32
N ARG A 328 -0.66 -15.89 5.99
CA ARG A 328 -0.86 -16.24 7.40
C ARG A 328 -0.66 -15.03 8.32
N GLY A 329 0.34 -14.20 8.04
CA GLY A 329 0.60 -12.97 8.80
C GLY A 329 -0.55 -11.98 8.78
N ALA A 330 -1.41 -11.99 7.75
CA ALA A 330 -2.57 -11.10 7.65
C ALA A 330 -3.57 -11.27 8.81
N TRP A 331 -3.64 -12.45 9.44
CA TRP A 331 -4.42 -12.68 10.66
C TRP A 331 -4.06 -11.73 11.81
N GLN A 332 -2.78 -11.40 11.96
CA GLN A 332 -2.28 -10.54 13.04
C GLN A 332 -2.70 -9.07 12.86
N TRP A 333 -3.07 -8.67 11.64
CA TRP A 333 -3.56 -7.32 11.34
C TRP A 333 -5.06 -7.13 11.63
N ILE A 334 -5.75 -8.20 12.04
CA ILE A 334 -7.11 -8.08 12.59
C ILE A 334 -6.98 -7.80 14.09
N ASP A 335 -7.59 -6.72 14.57
CA ASP A 335 -7.56 -6.37 15.98
C ASP A 335 -8.14 -7.50 16.84
N ALA A 336 -7.45 -7.88 17.92
CA ALA A 336 -7.80 -9.03 18.73
C ALA A 336 -9.28 -9.09 19.19
N PRO A 337 -9.95 -7.96 19.55
CA PRO A 337 -11.35 -7.99 19.96
C PRO A 337 -12.33 -8.39 18.86
N VAL A 338 -11.97 -8.20 17.57
CA VAL A 338 -12.88 -8.43 16.43
C VAL A 338 -12.52 -9.68 15.61
N ARG A 339 -11.58 -10.50 16.09
CA ARG A 339 -11.16 -11.74 15.43
C ARG A 339 -12.21 -12.84 15.51
N ALA A 340 -12.13 -13.80 14.59
CA ALA A 340 -13.00 -14.97 14.49
C ALA A 340 -13.03 -15.83 15.77
N ASP A 341 -11.94 -15.89 16.54
CA ASP A 341 -11.84 -16.62 17.81
C ASP A 341 -12.74 -16.05 18.93
N LYS A 342 -13.31 -14.86 18.75
CA LYS A 342 -14.31 -14.26 19.64
C LYS A 342 -15.74 -14.68 19.34
N CYS A 343 -15.97 -15.52 18.32
CA CYS A 343 -17.30 -15.98 17.95
C CYS A 343 -17.89 -16.87 19.07
N THR A 344 -19.04 -16.46 19.62
CA THR A 344 -19.79 -17.23 20.65
C THR A 344 -20.80 -18.20 20.05
N ARG A 345 -20.82 -18.38 18.73
CA ARG A 345 -21.73 -19.27 18.00
C ARG A 345 -23.22 -18.99 18.24
N CYS A 346 -23.61 -17.74 18.49
CA CYS A 346 -25.00 -17.35 18.77
C CYS A 346 -25.95 -17.49 17.56
N GLY A 347 -25.44 -17.68 16.34
CA GLY A 347 -26.22 -17.96 15.14
C GLY A 347 -26.95 -16.76 14.50
N VAL A 348 -26.96 -15.58 15.13
CA VAL A 348 -27.68 -14.38 14.63
C VAL A 348 -27.29 -14.03 13.18
N CYS A 349 -26.02 -14.15 12.82
CA CYS A 349 -25.51 -13.80 11.49
C CYS A 349 -25.97 -14.72 10.37
N VAL A 350 -26.38 -15.97 10.68
CA VAL A 350 -26.72 -16.99 9.66
C VAL A 350 -27.98 -16.60 8.88
N SER A 351 -29.02 -16.16 9.59
CA SER A 351 -30.29 -15.76 8.96
C SER A 351 -30.17 -14.48 8.12
N HIS A 352 -29.11 -13.67 8.32
CA HIS A 352 -28.86 -12.44 7.61
C HIS A 352 -27.94 -12.60 6.39
N CYS A 353 -27.33 -13.78 6.20
CA CYS A 353 -26.37 -14.00 5.12
C CYS A 353 -27.09 -14.34 3.79
N PRO A 354 -27.04 -13.46 2.76
CA PRO A 354 -27.65 -13.76 1.46
C PRO A 354 -26.99 -14.95 0.75
N GLN A 355 -25.73 -15.26 1.10
CA GLN A 355 -24.97 -16.37 0.55
C GLN A 355 -25.18 -17.68 1.32
N GLN A 356 -26.06 -17.68 2.33
CA GLN A 356 -26.38 -18.86 3.15
C GLN A 356 -25.15 -19.53 3.79
N ILE A 357 -24.14 -18.74 4.15
CA ILE A 357 -22.91 -19.20 4.77
C ILE A 357 -23.22 -19.63 6.22
N ALA A 358 -22.78 -20.82 6.61
CA ALA A 358 -22.80 -21.31 8.01
C ALA A 358 -21.73 -20.57 8.84
N ILE A 359 -21.89 -19.26 9.00
CA ILE A 359 -20.85 -18.33 9.49
C ILE A 359 -20.17 -18.82 10.78
N PRO A 360 -20.85 -19.31 11.86
CA PRO A 360 -20.17 -19.76 13.06
C PRO A 360 -19.24 -20.96 12.85
N ASP A 361 -19.63 -21.90 11.97
CA ASP A 361 -18.84 -23.08 11.66
C ASP A 361 -17.61 -22.70 10.82
N GLU A 362 -17.81 -21.82 9.86
CA GLU A 362 -16.72 -21.35 9.00
C GLU A 362 -15.71 -20.46 9.76
N LEU A 363 -16.16 -19.64 10.72
CA LEU A 363 -15.24 -18.90 11.61
C LEU A 363 -14.41 -19.84 12.48
N GLU A 364 -15.01 -20.93 13.00
CA GLU A 364 -14.28 -21.96 13.76
C GLU A 364 -13.22 -22.65 12.90
N MET A 365 -13.56 -23.01 11.65
CA MET A 365 -12.60 -23.59 10.71
C MET A 365 -11.46 -22.62 10.36
N MET A 366 -11.79 -21.35 10.16
CA MET A 366 -10.80 -20.30 9.93
C MET A 366 -9.78 -20.24 11.08
N VAL A 367 -10.25 -20.22 12.34
CA VAL A 367 -9.37 -20.21 13.53
C VAL A 367 -8.41 -21.41 13.51
N LYS A 368 -8.89 -22.61 13.15
CA LYS A 368 -8.05 -23.81 13.04
C LYS A 368 -6.99 -23.68 11.93
N ASP A 369 -7.35 -23.12 10.78
CA ASP A 369 -6.43 -22.91 9.66
C ASP A 369 -5.29 -21.92 9.98
N PHE A 370 -5.55 -20.93 10.83
CA PHE A 370 -4.54 -19.98 11.27
C PHE A 370 -3.72 -20.44 12.50
N ALA A 371 -4.24 -21.42 13.26
CA ALA A 371 -3.53 -22.00 14.42
C ALA A 371 -2.50 -23.07 14.03
N GLY A 372 -2.63 -23.69 12.86
CA GLY A 372 -1.72 -24.71 12.32
C GLY A 372 -0.83 -24.13 11.23
#